data_e3034959f5ef1fa58453d2562c28e516
#
_entry.id   e3034959f5ef1fa58453d2562c28e516
#
_cell.length_a   1.000
_cell.length_b   1.000
_cell.length_c   1.000
_cell.angle_alpha   90.00
_cell.angle_beta   90.00
_cell.angle_gamma   90.00
#
_symmetry.space_group_name_H-M   'P 1'
#
loop_
_entity.id
_entity.type
_entity.pdbx_description
1 polymer ?
#
loop_
_entity_poly.entity_id
_entity_poly.type
_entity_poly.pdbx_seq_one_letter_code
_entity_poly.pdbx_strand_id
1 'polypeptide(L)'
;EMENKEENHSGEKKYYDRWGNDDWNGEFFLKMKDGQLQSGDIHLDVVKSPNDSFQLVQIMYAHGSSNKEASERATHISYSLSQFDSVMKFNRRFIIDKDEKYRGQKVQLLLKVPVGGSVYLDHSLDDFIYDIDNIQNIYDSDMLGKNWLMTEKGLTCVDCDGSEDTIGGDNYDFNEGDSHVKIDQHGVQISSGEGDDESIIKVDSTGVEIKSNGKTKKIKNEGGVNIKIN
;
A
#
# COMPACT_ATOMS: atom_id res chain seq x y z
N GLU A 1 28.00 23.01 20.05
CA GLU A 1 27.15 23.51 18.94
C GLU A 1 27.50 22.71 17.68
N MET A 2 26.71 21.71 17.37
CA MET A 2 26.79 21.03 16.06
C MET A 2 25.61 21.52 15.24
N GLU A 3 25.91 22.34 14.24
CA GLU A 3 24.96 22.74 13.22
C GLU A 3 24.62 21.52 12.36
N ASN A 4 23.38 21.06 12.47
CA ASN A 4 22.81 20.11 11.50
C ASN A 4 22.56 20.84 10.19
N LYS A 5 23.40 20.55 9.18
CA LYS A 5 23.09 20.92 7.80
C LYS A 5 21.91 20.06 7.32
N GLU A 6 20.79 20.74 7.09
CA GLU A 6 19.63 20.20 6.40
C GLU A 6 19.98 19.86 4.95
N GLU A 7 20.17 18.59 4.63
CA GLU A 7 20.08 18.11 3.26
C GLU A 7 18.63 17.70 2.98
N ASN A 8 18.07 18.37 1.97
CA ASN A 8 16.70 18.21 1.50
C ASN A 8 16.43 16.80 0.96
N HIS A 9 16.02 15.90 1.82
CA HIS A 9 15.21 14.73 1.43
C HIS A 9 13.93 14.79 2.27
N SER A 10 12.85 15.27 1.65
CA SER A 10 11.57 15.49 2.31
C SER A 10 10.99 14.22 2.96
N GLY A 11 11.32 13.05 2.43
CA GLY A 11 10.94 11.75 2.98
C GLY A 11 11.58 11.44 4.34
N GLU A 12 12.90 11.62 4.46
CA GLU A 12 13.61 11.37 5.72
C GLU A 12 13.13 12.30 6.85
N LYS A 13 12.83 13.57 6.51
CA LYS A 13 12.37 14.54 7.49
C LYS A 13 11.01 14.16 8.08
N LYS A 14 10.05 13.73 7.25
CA LYS A 14 8.75 13.23 7.72
C LYS A 14 8.89 12.00 8.61
N TYR A 15 9.78 11.09 8.26
CA TYR A 15 10.04 9.88 9.04
C TYR A 15 10.54 10.19 10.45
N TYR A 16 11.48 11.13 10.58
CA TYR A 16 12.01 11.56 11.88
C TYR A 16 11.00 12.41 12.66
N ASP A 17 10.23 13.29 12.00
CA ASP A 17 9.22 14.12 12.66
C ASP A 17 8.05 13.29 13.22
N ARG A 18 7.66 12.20 12.53
CA ARG A 18 6.60 11.30 13.00
C ARG A 18 7.02 10.45 14.21
N TRP A 19 8.31 10.12 14.31
CA TRP A 19 8.88 9.29 15.38
C TRP A 19 9.67 10.08 16.44
N GLY A 20 9.93 11.36 16.18
CA GLY A 20 11.00 12.11 16.87
C GLY A 20 10.57 12.97 18.02
N ASN A 21 9.30 13.33 18.21
CA ASN A 21 9.00 14.39 19.15
C ASN A 21 8.26 14.04 20.43
N ASP A 22 7.50 12.96 20.54
CA ASP A 22 6.70 12.77 21.74
C ASP A 22 6.92 11.45 22.52
N ASP A 23 7.52 10.41 21.92
CA ASP A 23 7.70 9.13 22.63
C ASP A 23 9.03 8.43 22.33
N TRP A 24 10.14 9.16 22.44
CA TRP A 24 11.44 8.52 22.41
C TRP A 24 11.76 7.76 23.71
N ASN A 25 10.83 7.00 24.20
CA ASN A 25 11.10 5.85 25.03
C ASN A 25 11.45 4.69 24.11
N GLY A 26 12.70 4.45 23.81
CA GLY A 26 13.20 3.40 22.91
C GLY A 26 12.50 2.01 22.98
N GLU A 27 11.50 1.87 23.83
CA GLU A 27 10.61 0.73 23.99
C GLU A 27 9.70 0.46 22.78
N PHE A 28 9.33 1.49 22.01
CA PHE A 28 8.41 1.27 20.88
C PHE A 28 9.14 0.66 19.69
N PHE A 29 10.36 1.08 19.46
CA PHE A 29 11.15 0.68 18.30
C PHE A 29 11.91 -0.62 18.52
N LEU A 30 12.59 -0.77 19.65
CA LEU A 30 13.34 -1.96 20.02
C LEU A 30 12.82 -2.51 21.34
N LYS A 31 12.53 -3.80 21.37
CA LYS A 31 12.07 -4.50 22.57
C LYS A 31 12.80 -5.83 22.75
N MET A 32 13.28 -6.07 23.96
CA MET A 32 13.72 -7.40 24.37
C MET A 32 12.51 -8.17 24.94
N LYS A 33 12.17 -9.28 24.29
CA LYS A 33 11.13 -10.19 24.76
C LYS A 33 11.60 -11.63 24.65
N ASP A 34 11.52 -12.38 25.73
CA ASP A 34 11.91 -13.80 25.81
C ASP A 34 13.34 -14.07 25.30
N GLY A 35 14.26 -13.12 25.55
CA GLY A 35 15.64 -13.19 25.09
C GLY A 35 15.85 -12.88 23.60
N GLN A 36 14.81 -12.46 22.89
CA GLN A 36 14.87 -12.05 21.47
C GLN A 36 14.78 -10.53 21.35
N LEU A 37 15.58 -9.98 20.46
CA LEU A 37 15.48 -8.57 20.08
C LEU A 37 14.40 -8.42 19.01
N GLN A 38 13.43 -7.57 19.28
CA GLN A 38 12.32 -7.26 18.36
C GLN A 38 12.38 -5.81 17.94
N SER A 39 12.10 -5.53 16.67
CA SER A 39 12.00 -4.17 16.13
C SER A 39 10.69 -3.96 15.39
N GLY A 40 10.18 -2.71 15.43
CA GLY A 40 8.99 -2.28 14.72
C GLY A 40 9.27 -1.50 13.43
N ASP A 41 10.51 -1.47 12.95
CA ASP A 41 10.87 -0.77 11.70
C ASP A 41 10.38 -1.55 10.47
N ILE A 42 9.08 -1.42 10.21
CA ILE A 42 8.38 -2.13 9.14
C ILE A 42 7.64 -1.10 8.29
N HIS A 43 7.90 -1.12 7.00
CA HIS A 43 7.26 -0.22 6.04
C HIS A 43 6.49 -1.02 5.01
N LEU A 44 5.23 -0.65 4.79
CA LEU A 44 4.39 -1.16 3.73
C LEU A 44 4.25 -0.11 2.64
N ASP A 45 4.52 -0.52 1.42
CA ASP A 45 4.30 0.26 0.21
C ASP A 45 3.36 -0.50 -0.74
N VAL A 46 2.57 0.24 -1.51
CA VAL A 46 1.61 -0.30 -2.49
C VAL A 46 2.00 0.16 -3.87
N VAL A 47 2.43 -0.77 -4.71
CA VAL A 47 2.96 -0.45 -6.03
C VAL A 47 2.23 -1.23 -7.14
N LYS A 48 2.31 -0.73 -8.37
CA LYS A 48 1.74 -1.42 -9.52
C LYS A 48 2.46 -2.76 -9.76
N SER A 49 1.68 -3.83 -9.94
CA SER A 49 2.21 -5.13 -10.33
C SER A 49 2.67 -5.11 -11.80
N PRO A 50 3.80 -5.74 -12.12
CA PRO A 50 4.23 -5.89 -13.51
C PRO A 50 3.41 -6.94 -14.28
N ASN A 51 2.51 -7.65 -13.62
CA ASN A 51 1.65 -8.69 -14.18
C ASN A 51 0.25 -8.65 -13.55
N ASP A 52 -0.67 -9.48 -14.03
CA ASP A 52 -2.08 -9.49 -13.64
C ASP A 52 -2.35 -10.20 -12.30
N SER A 53 -1.39 -10.19 -11.38
CA SER A 53 -1.54 -10.85 -10.08
C SER A 53 -1.07 -9.99 -8.92
N PHE A 54 -1.76 -10.14 -7.78
CA PHE A 54 -1.31 -9.61 -6.50
C PHE A 54 -0.06 -10.36 -6.05
N GLN A 55 0.92 -9.63 -5.56
CA GLN A 55 2.14 -10.18 -5.01
C GLN A 55 2.56 -9.38 -3.78
N LEU A 56 3.02 -10.07 -2.75
CA LEU A 56 3.68 -9.42 -1.62
C LEU A 56 5.15 -9.82 -1.61
N VAL A 57 6.03 -8.83 -1.66
CA VAL A 57 7.47 -9.01 -1.58
C VAL A 57 7.94 -8.50 -0.22
N GLN A 58 8.69 -9.32 0.50
CA GLN A 58 9.36 -8.94 1.75
C GLN A 58 10.84 -8.69 1.47
N ILE A 59 11.31 -7.51 1.83
CA ILE A 59 12.72 -7.13 1.68
C ILE A 59 13.27 -6.82 3.06
N MET A 60 14.31 -7.55 3.46
CA MET A 60 15.00 -7.36 4.72
C MET A 60 16.28 -6.53 4.51
N TYR A 61 16.47 -5.53 5.34
CA TYR A 61 17.64 -4.66 5.29
C TYR A 61 18.42 -4.74 6.61
N ALA A 62 19.71 -4.62 6.51
CA ALA A 62 20.62 -4.44 7.64
C ALA A 62 21.84 -3.64 7.20
N HIS A 63 22.55 -3.02 8.16
CA HIS A 63 23.84 -2.40 7.89
C HIS A 63 25.00 -3.33 8.24
N GLY A 64 26.09 -3.22 7.48
CA GLY A 64 27.34 -3.94 7.68
C GLY A 64 28.54 -3.13 7.19
N SER A 65 29.75 -3.58 7.47
CA SER A 65 30.98 -2.96 6.97
C SER A 65 31.19 -3.21 5.46
N SER A 66 30.42 -4.12 4.87
CA SER A 66 30.39 -4.43 3.44
C SER A 66 28.99 -4.89 3.04
N ASN A 67 28.70 -4.84 1.72
CA ASN A 67 27.44 -5.36 1.18
C ASN A 67 27.23 -6.85 1.52
N LYS A 68 28.31 -7.64 1.54
CA LYS A 68 28.23 -9.05 1.90
C LYS A 68 27.77 -9.22 3.35
N GLU A 69 28.40 -8.51 4.26
CA GLU A 69 28.05 -8.57 5.69
C GLU A 69 26.63 -8.05 5.95
N ALA A 70 26.24 -6.95 5.29
CA ALA A 70 24.90 -6.41 5.38
C ALA A 70 23.84 -7.43 4.90
N SER A 71 24.08 -8.08 3.75
CA SER A 71 23.19 -9.13 3.23
C SER A 71 23.12 -10.35 4.15
N GLU A 72 24.22 -10.79 4.70
CA GLU A 72 24.27 -11.90 5.65
C GLU A 72 23.43 -11.58 6.91
N ARG A 73 23.60 -10.39 7.48
CA ARG A 73 22.79 -9.94 8.63
C ARG A 73 21.30 -9.83 8.32
N ALA A 74 20.94 -9.41 7.11
CA ALA A 74 19.55 -9.33 6.69
C ALA A 74 18.88 -10.71 6.68
N THR A 75 19.62 -11.81 6.45
CA THR A 75 19.08 -13.18 6.51
C THR A 75 18.74 -13.63 7.94
N HIS A 76 19.23 -12.94 8.97
CA HIS A 76 18.95 -13.21 10.38
C HIS A 76 17.74 -12.43 10.91
N ILE A 77 16.97 -11.80 10.01
CA ILE A 77 15.70 -11.16 10.32
C ILE A 77 14.57 -12.15 10.06
N SER A 78 13.73 -12.34 11.06
CA SER A 78 12.53 -13.16 10.95
C SER A 78 11.28 -12.29 11.05
N TYR A 79 10.50 -12.23 9.97
CA TYR A 79 9.22 -11.53 9.94
C TYR A 79 8.12 -12.48 9.46
N SER A 80 6.99 -12.43 10.12
CA SER A 80 5.82 -13.26 9.77
C SER A 80 4.59 -12.40 9.55
N LEU A 81 3.75 -12.88 8.66
CA LEU A 81 2.42 -12.36 8.38
C LEU A 81 1.47 -13.55 8.22
N SER A 82 0.19 -13.31 8.24
CA SER A 82 -0.80 -14.34 7.93
C SER A 82 -1.76 -13.82 6.87
N GLN A 83 -2.22 -14.72 6.02
CA GLN A 83 -3.26 -14.44 5.05
C GLN A 83 -4.41 -15.43 5.26
N PHE A 84 -5.59 -14.90 5.30
CA PHE A 84 -6.81 -15.69 5.31
C PHE A 84 -7.75 -15.10 4.26
N ASP A 85 -8.02 -15.86 3.23
CA ASP A 85 -8.77 -15.43 2.06
C ASP A 85 -8.15 -14.14 1.45
N SER A 86 -8.91 -13.06 1.35
CA SER A 86 -8.48 -11.75 0.86
C SER A 86 -7.92 -10.81 1.95
N VAL A 87 -7.76 -11.30 3.18
CA VAL A 87 -7.27 -10.50 4.32
C VAL A 87 -5.83 -10.86 4.63
N MET A 88 -4.94 -9.86 4.59
CA MET A 88 -3.57 -9.97 5.09
C MET A 88 -3.45 -9.32 6.45
N LYS A 89 -2.77 -10.00 7.38
CA LYS A 89 -2.45 -9.51 8.72
C LYS A 89 -0.95 -9.45 8.91
N PHE A 90 -0.47 -8.27 9.26
CA PHE A 90 0.93 -7.99 9.47
C PHE A 90 1.27 -7.98 10.97
N ASN A 91 2.37 -8.63 11.35
CA ASN A 91 2.88 -8.48 12.71
C ASN A 91 3.53 -7.10 12.88
N ARG A 92 3.29 -6.46 14.03
CA ARG A 92 3.87 -5.14 14.34
C ARG A 92 5.37 -5.16 14.60
N ARG A 93 5.98 -6.34 14.68
CA ARG A 93 7.41 -6.49 14.98
C ARG A 93 8.01 -7.64 14.19
N PHE A 94 9.25 -7.46 13.81
CA PHE A 94 10.11 -8.54 13.36
C PHE A 94 11.12 -8.91 14.46
N ILE A 95 11.70 -10.08 14.34
CA ILE A 95 12.67 -10.64 15.28
C ILE A 95 14.06 -10.58 14.65
N ILE A 96 15.02 -10.11 15.42
CA ILE A 96 16.45 -10.16 15.10
C ILE A 96 17.04 -11.29 15.92
N ASP A 97 17.84 -12.15 15.28
CA ASP A 97 18.46 -13.28 15.95
C ASP A 97 19.24 -12.81 17.19
N LYS A 98 19.14 -13.58 18.28
CA LYS A 98 19.72 -13.21 19.59
C LYS A 98 21.23 -12.95 19.56
N ASP A 99 21.93 -13.59 18.63
CA ASP A 99 23.39 -13.46 18.47
C ASP A 99 23.78 -12.24 17.60
N GLU A 100 22.76 -11.60 16.99
CA GLU A 100 22.93 -10.39 16.22
C GLU A 100 22.72 -9.14 17.09
N LYS A 101 23.45 -8.08 16.74
CA LYS A 101 23.22 -6.76 17.34
C LYS A 101 22.31 -5.95 16.44
N TYR A 102 21.61 -4.98 17.02
CA TYR A 102 20.90 -4.01 16.21
C TYR A 102 21.87 -3.25 15.29
N ARG A 103 21.57 -3.23 14.01
CA ARG A 103 22.37 -2.63 12.93
C ARG A 103 21.45 -1.96 11.90
N GLY A 104 20.43 -1.22 12.39
CA GLY A 104 19.46 -0.57 11.52
C GLY A 104 18.70 -1.59 10.65
N GLN A 105 18.34 -2.74 11.24
CA GLN A 105 17.50 -3.71 10.54
C GLN A 105 16.11 -3.13 10.34
N LYS A 106 15.59 -3.31 9.14
CA LYS A 106 14.21 -2.94 8.77
C LYS A 106 13.62 -3.98 7.83
N VAL A 107 12.30 -4.01 7.79
CA VAL A 107 11.52 -4.83 6.86
C VAL A 107 10.72 -3.90 5.96
N GLN A 108 10.87 -4.04 4.66
CA GLN A 108 10.02 -3.40 3.68
C GLN A 108 9.11 -4.43 3.03
N LEU A 109 7.83 -4.11 3.00
CA LEU A 109 6.78 -4.91 2.38
C LEU A 109 6.32 -4.16 1.13
N LEU A 110 6.42 -4.79 -0.04
CA LEU A 110 5.90 -4.24 -1.27
C LEU A 110 4.67 -5.05 -1.69
N LEU A 111 3.49 -4.45 -1.51
CA LEU A 111 2.24 -5.02 -2.03
C LEU A 111 2.09 -4.59 -3.49
N LYS A 112 2.32 -5.52 -4.40
CA LYS A 112 2.14 -5.30 -5.83
C LYS A 112 0.71 -5.61 -6.21
N VAL A 113 0.01 -4.59 -6.71
CA VAL A 113 -1.41 -4.64 -7.07
C VAL A 113 -1.52 -4.58 -8.60
N PRO A 114 -2.21 -5.53 -9.24
CA PRO A 114 -2.42 -5.49 -10.68
C PRO A 114 -3.36 -4.32 -11.06
N VAL A 115 -3.25 -3.87 -12.29
CA VAL A 115 -4.21 -2.88 -12.83
C VAL A 115 -5.63 -3.45 -12.76
N GLY A 116 -6.57 -2.64 -12.27
CA GLY A 116 -7.94 -3.07 -11.97
C GLY A 116 -8.09 -3.78 -10.61
N GLY A 117 -7.00 -4.10 -9.91
CA GLY A 117 -7.03 -4.60 -8.55
C GLY A 117 -7.26 -3.49 -7.54
N SER A 118 -7.98 -3.78 -6.46
CA SER A 118 -8.23 -2.83 -5.36
C SER A 118 -7.76 -3.35 -4.02
N VAL A 119 -7.40 -2.44 -3.13
CA VAL A 119 -7.00 -2.71 -1.75
C VAL A 119 -7.71 -1.75 -0.80
N TYR A 120 -8.09 -2.26 0.36
CA TYR A 120 -8.56 -1.45 1.47
C TYR A 120 -7.42 -1.32 2.49
N LEU A 121 -7.03 -0.09 2.80
CA LEU A 121 -6.00 0.20 3.81
C LEU A 121 -6.66 0.44 5.16
N ASP A 122 -6.60 -0.55 6.05
CA ASP A 122 -7.19 -0.46 7.39
C ASP A 122 -6.46 0.58 8.26
N HIS A 123 -7.18 1.24 9.17
CA HIS A 123 -6.61 2.23 10.10
C HIS A 123 -5.46 1.69 10.97
N SER A 124 -5.41 0.38 11.22
CA SER A 124 -4.31 -0.25 11.97
C SER A 124 -2.96 -0.20 11.26
N LEU A 125 -2.93 0.18 9.97
CA LEU A 125 -1.71 0.35 9.18
C LEU A 125 -1.02 1.70 9.38
N ASP A 126 -1.50 2.57 10.26
CA ASP A 126 -0.94 3.91 10.48
C ASP A 126 0.58 3.90 10.74
N ASP A 127 1.06 2.90 11.49
CA ASP A 127 2.48 2.73 11.78
C ASP A 127 3.28 2.03 10.65
N PHE A 128 2.61 1.54 9.60
CA PHE A 128 3.23 0.73 8.54
C PHE A 128 3.40 1.48 7.23
N ILE A 129 2.46 2.36 6.90
CA ILE A 129 2.48 3.09 5.63
C ILE A 129 3.28 4.38 5.77
N TYR A 130 4.07 4.65 4.74
CA TYR A 130 4.87 5.85 4.67
C TYR A 130 5.18 6.18 3.22
N ASP A 131 4.76 7.37 2.77
CA ASP A 131 5.02 7.94 1.45
C ASP A 131 4.55 7.04 0.29
N ILE A 132 3.33 6.47 0.42
CA ILE A 132 2.72 5.69 -0.66
C ILE A 132 2.31 6.61 -1.79
N ASP A 133 2.90 6.39 -2.96
CA ASP A 133 2.58 7.14 -4.16
C ASP A 133 1.12 6.91 -4.60
N ASN A 134 0.37 7.99 -4.78
CA ASN A 134 -1.00 7.95 -5.27
C ASN A 134 -1.30 9.14 -6.18
N ILE A 135 -2.26 8.99 -7.10
CA ILE A 135 -2.56 9.99 -8.15
C ILE A 135 -3.08 11.30 -7.55
N GLN A 136 -3.87 11.22 -6.48
CA GLN A 136 -4.48 12.39 -5.84
C GLN A 136 -3.53 13.10 -4.86
N ASN A 137 -2.33 12.59 -4.68
CA ASN A 137 -1.34 13.12 -3.71
C ASN A 137 -1.91 13.25 -2.28
N ILE A 138 -2.72 12.26 -1.90
CA ILE A 138 -3.30 12.16 -0.55
C ILE A 138 -2.23 11.69 0.43
N TYR A 139 -2.13 12.33 1.58
CA TYR A 139 -1.18 11.94 2.63
C TYR A 139 -1.53 10.59 3.24
N ASP A 140 -0.51 9.84 3.69
CA ASP A 140 -0.66 8.48 4.24
C ASP A 140 -1.72 8.38 5.34
N SER A 141 -1.75 9.34 6.28
CA SER A 141 -2.77 9.37 7.34
C SER A 141 -4.21 9.41 6.80
N ASP A 142 -4.40 10.06 5.66
CA ASP A 142 -5.70 10.21 5.01
C ASP A 142 -6.00 9.07 4.02
N MET A 143 -5.01 8.21 3.74
CA MET A 143 -5.18 7.00 2.94
C MET A 143 -5.89 5.87 3.69
N LEU A 144 -5.83 5.90 5.02
CA LEU A 144 -6.37 4.85 5.88
C LEU A 144 -7.90 4.86 5.92
N GLY A 145 -8.49 3.68 6.08
CA GLY A 145 -9.93 3.50 6.09
C GLY A 145 -10.61 3.62 4.72
N LYS A 146 -9.85 3.62 3.63
CA LYS A 146 -10.33 3.87 2.28
C LYS A 146 -9.97 2.74 1.31
N ASN A 147 -10.73 2.67 0.22
CA ASN A 147 -10.49 1.75 -0.88
C ASN A 147 -9.66 2.43 -1.97
N TRP A 148 -8.65 1.71 -2.44
CA TRP A 148 -7.69 2.17 -3.42
C TRP A 148 -7.69 1.24 -4.62
N LEU A 149 -7.85 1.79 -5.82
CA LEU A 149 -7.81 1.07 -7.10
C LEU A 149 -6.47 1.33 -7.77
N MET A 150 -5.80 0.28 -8.23
CA MET A 150 -4.63 0.42 -9.07
C MET A 150 -5.04 0.64 -10.53
N THR A 151 -4.70 1.79 -11.06
CA THR A 151 -4.90 2.16 -12.46
C THR A 151 -3.59 2.09 -13.25
N GLU A 152 -3.65 2.27 -14.56
CA GLU A 152 -2.43 2.38 -15.37
C GLU A 152 -1.52 3.55 -14.93
N LYS A 153 -2.10 4.63 -14.42
CA LYS A 153 -1.36 5.81 -13.94
C LYS A 153 -0.83 5.68 -12.52
N GLY A 154 -1.41 4.79 -11.71
CA GLY A 154 -1.03 4.61 -10.31
C GLY A 154 -2.21 4.31 -9.42
N LEU A 155 -1.97 4.38 -8.13
CA LEU A 155 -2.96 4.12 -7.08
C LEU A 155 -3.94 5.30 -6.98
N THR A 156 -5.23 5.00 -7.03
CA THR A 156 -6.33 5.98 -7.04
C THR A 156 -7.32 5.66 -5.92
N CYS A 157 -7.67 6.65 -5.13
CA CYS A 157 -8.72 6.50 -4.12
C CYS A 157 -10.10 6.40 -4.77
N VAL A 158 -10.92 5.44 -4.30
CA VAL A 158 -12.26 5.19 -4.86
C VAL A 158 -13.36 5.87 -4.03
N ASP A 159 -13.14 5.97 -2.73
CA ASP A 159 -14.12 6.47 -1.75
C ASP A 159 -13.59 7.68 -0.96
N CYS A 160 -12.67 8.44 -1.55
CA CYS A 160 -12.24 9.70 -0.97
C CYS A 160 -13.29 10.77 -1.22
N ASP A 161 -13.88 11.29 -0.16
CA ASP A 161 -14.71 12.47 -0.24
C ASP A 161 -13.89 13.64 -0.80
N GLY A 162 -14.42 14.30 -1.85
CA GLY A 162 -13.76 15.41 -2.50
C GLY A 162 -13.47 16.54 -1.52
N SER A 163 -12.24 16.62 -1.02
CA SER A 163 -11.74 17.88 -0.50
C SER A 163 -11.59 18.84 -1.68
N GLU A 164 -12.08 20.04 -1.56
CA GLU A 164 -12.18 21.08 -2.62
C GLU A 164 -10.84 21.46 -3.29
N ASP A 165 -9.71 20.84 -2.91
CA ASP A 165 -8.38 21.05 -3.47
C ASP A 165 -7.87 19.92 -4.39
N THR A 166 -8.63 18.85 -4.58
CA THR A 166 -8.31 17.84 -5.59
C THR A 166 -9.00 18.18 -6.89
N ILE A 167 -8.23 18.37 -7.91
CA ILE A 167 -8.59 18.66 -9.29
C ILE A 167 -9.98 18.07 -9.66
N GLY A 168 -11.04 18.91 -9.49
CA GLY A 168 -12.33 18.81 -10.16
C GLY A 168 -13.25 17.65 -9.79
N GLY A 169 -14.18 17.93 -8.84
CA GLY A 169 -15.56 17.41 -8.80
C GLY A 169 -15.77 15.90 -8.80
N ASP A 170 -16.71 15.49 -8.02
CA ASP A 170 -17.41 14.21 -7.83
C ASP A 170 -17.35 13.09 -8.89
N ASN A 171 -16.63 13.28 -9.99
CA ASN A 171 -16.51 12.34 -11.10
C ASN A 171 -15.11 12.37 -11.67
N TYR A 172 -14.34 11.30 -11.45
CA TYR A 172 -13.11 11.08 -12.18
C TYR A 172 -13.45 10.50 -13.57
N ASP A 173 -13.19 11.29 -14.60
CA ASP A 173 -13.43 10.93 -16.00
C ASP A 173 -12.10 11.02 -16.74
N PHE A 174 -11.54 9.87 -17.06
CA PHE A 174 -10.25 9.75 -17.71
C PHE A 174 -10.40 9.09 -19.08
N ASN A 175 -9.94 9.81 -20.11
CA ASN A 175 -9.92 9.35 -21.49
C ASN A 175 -8.49 9.32 -22.01
N GLU A 176 -8.00 8.17 -22.45
CA GLU A 176 -6.73 8.02 -23.15
C GLU A 176 -6.88 7.03 -24.32
N GLY A 177 -6.80 7.55 -25.55
CA GLY A 177 -7.06 6.75 -26.74
C GLY A 177 -8.47 6.15 -26.70
N ASP A 178 -8.57 4.84 -26.92
CA ASP A 178 -9.84 4.10 -26.93
C ASP A 178 -10.26 3.61 -25.53
N SER A 179 -9.60 4.08 -24.47
CA SER A 179 -9.89 3.67 -23.10
C SER A 179 -10.47 4.81 -22.28
N HIS A 180 -11.56 4.54 -21.57
CA HIS A 180 -12.25 5.47 -20.72
C HIS A 180 -12.46 4.87 -19.33
N VAL A 181 -12.04 5.56 -18.28
CA VAL A 181 -12.25 5.20 -16.87
C VAL A 181 -13.07 6.29 -16.21
N LYS A 182 -14.25 5.94 -15.74
CA LYS A 182 -15.11 6.81 -14.95
C LYS A 182 -15.26 6.24 -13.54
N ILE A 183 -15.01 7.08 -12.55
CA ILE A 183 -15.22 6.76 -11.13
C ILE A 183 -16.15 7.83 -10.58
N ASP A 184 -17.26 7.43 -9.99
CA ASP A 184 -18.22 8.31 -9.35
C ASP A 184 -18.85 7.64 -8.11
N GLN A 185 -19.71 8.35 -7.41
CA GLN A 185 -20.41 7.84 -6.23
C GLN A 185 -21.20 6.53 -6.45
N HIS A 186 -21.40 6.11 -7.69
CA HIS A 186 -22.10 4.89 -8.03
C HIS A 186 -21.15 3.72 -8.32
N GLY A 187 -19.83 4.00 -8.42
CA GLY A 187 -18.82 2.97 -8.63
C GLY A 187 -17.79 3.29 -9.70
N VAL A 188 -17.20 2.26 -10.26
CA VAL A 188 -16.18 2.34 -11.31
C VAL A 188 -16.73 1.79 -12.61
N GLN A 189 -16.56 2.55 -13.69
CA GLN A 189 -16.82 2.09 -15.05
C GLN A 189 -15.52 2.21 -15.85
N ILE A 190 -15.11 1.11 -16.46
CA ILE A 190 -13.97 1.06 -17.38
C ILE A 190 -14.54 0.63 -18.73
N SER A 191 -14.28 1.39 -19.78
CA SER A 191 -14.57 0.97 -21.15
C SER A 191 -13.34 1.08 -22.04
N SER A 192 -13.23 0.18 -23.00
CA SER A 192 -12.18 0.20 -24.02
C SER A 192 -12.72 -0.29 -25.36
N GLY A 193 -12.23 0.28 -26.46
CA GLY A 193 -12.68 -0.01 -27.82
C GLY A 193 -13.84 0.86 -28.28
N GLU A 194 -14.16 0.78 -29.57
CA GLU A 194 -15.26 1.50 -30.19
C GLU A 194 -16.23 0.54 -30.92
N GLY A 195 -17.50 0.90 -30.92
CA GLY A 195 -18.53 0.17 -31.65
C GLY A 195 -18.83 -1.22 -31.14
N ASP A 196 -18.84 -2.22 -32.02
CA ASP A 196 -19.19 -3.61 -31.67
C ASP A 196 -18.08 -4.33 -30.85
N ASP A 197 -16.87 -3.80 -30.84
CA ASP A 197 -15.73 -4.33 -30.09
C ASP A 197 -15.55 -3.64 -28.72
N GLU A 198 -16.51 -2.80 -28.30
CA GLU A 198 -16.47 -2.16 -26.99
C GLU A 198 -16.56 -3.19 -25.85
N SER A 199 -15.62 -3.08 -24.93
CA SER A 199 -15.62 -3.81 -23.65
C SER A 199 -15.88 -2.87 -22.49
N ILE A 200 -16.85 -3.20 -21.63
CA ILE A 200 -17.24 -2.39 -20.47
C ILE A 200 -17.18 -3.25 -19.21
N ILE A 201 -16.53 -2.75 -18.19
CA ILE A 201 -16.57 -3.30 -16.84
C ILE A 201 -17.19 -2.25 -15.92
N LYS A 202 -18.25 -2.63 -15.22
CA LYS A 202 -18.88 -1.81 -14.18
C LYS A 202 -18.78 -2.51 -12.86
N VAL A 203 -18.34 -1.80 -11.85
CA VAL A 203 -18.26 -2.27 -10.46
C VAL A 203 -19.03 -1.29 -9.60
N ASP A 204 -20.07 -1.74 -8.93
CA ASP A 204 -20.86 -0.96 -8.00
C ASP A 204 -21.24 -1.77 -6.75
N SER A 205 -22.01 -1.17 -5.87
CA SER A 205 -22.47 -1.82 -4.63
C SER A 205 -23.31 -3.09 -4.86
N THR A 206 -23.80 -3.32 -6.08
CA THR A 206 -24.64 -4.48 -6.44
C THR A 206 -23.83 -5.63 -7.04
N GLY A 207 -22.58 -5.37 -7.47
CA GLY A 207 -21.70 -6.38 -8.04
C GLY A 207 -20.83 -5.89 -9.22
N VAL A 208 -20.44 -6.84 -10.04
CA VAL A 208 -19.63 -6.61 -11.22
C VAL A 208 -20.42 -6.97 -12.48
N GLU A 209 -20.49 -6.05 -13.42
CA GLU A 209 -21.02 -6.28 -14.76
C GLU A 209 -19.90 -6.17 -15.80
N ILE A 210 -19.72 -7.20 -16.59
CA ILE A 210 -18.75 -7.23 -17.70
C ILE A 210 -19.52 -7.41 -18.98
N LYS A 211 -19.36 -6.47 -19.92
CA LYS A 211 -19.89 -6.54 -21.27
C LYS A 211 -18.72 -6.56 -22.25
N SER A 212 -18.70 -7.52 -23.14
CA SER A 212 -17.67 -7.64 -24.19
C SER A 212 -18.25 -8.39 -25.38
N ASN A 213 -18.02 -7.89 -26.58
CA ASN A 213 -18.48 -8.49 -27.85
C ASN A 213 -19.97 -8.86 -27.82
N GLY A 214 -20.81 -7.94 -27.36
CA GLY A 214 -22.27 -8.11 -27.29
C GLY A 214 -22.74 -9.12 -26.22
N LYS A 215 -21.83 -9.70 -25.41
CA LYS A 215 -22.16 -10.61 -24.31
C LYS A 215 -22.02 -9.90 -22.99
N THR A 216 -23.02 -10.08 -22.11
CA THR A 216 -23.00 -9.51 -20.76
C THR A 216 -22.90 -10.61 -19.72
N LYS A 217 -21.95 -10.50 -18.79
CA LYS A 217 -21.84 -11.33 -17.60
C LYS A 217 -22.01 -10.48 -16.35
N LYS A 218 -22.95 -10.87 -15.48
CA LYS A 218 -23.18 -10.21 -14.19
C LYS A 218 -22.78 -11.15 -13.06
N ILE A 219 -21.97 -10.64 -12.14
CA ILE A 219 -21.59 -11.31 -10.91
C ILE A 219 -22.20 -10.49 -9.77
N LYS A 220 -23.24 -11.05 -9.15
CA LYS A 220 -23.88 -10.38 -8.00
C LYS A 220 -23.00 -10.53 -6.76
N ASN A 221 -22.91 -9.46 -6.01
CA ASN A 221 -22.21 -9.45 -4.74
C ASN A 221 -23.15 -9.97 -3.66
N GLU A 222 -23.16 -11.30 -3.42
CA GLU A 222 -23.92 -11.92 -2.31
C GLU A 222 -23.19 -11.83 -0.97
N GLY A 223 -22.13 -11.09 -0.90
CA GLY A 223 -21.35 -10.79 0.31
C GLY A 223 -20.12 -9.99 -0.13
N GLY A 224 -20.07 -8.74 0.28
CA GLY A 224 -19.01 -7.82 -0.11
C GLY A 224 -17.63 -8.43 0.06
N VAL A 225 -16.81 -8.33 -0.98
CA VAL A 225 -15.37 -8.62 -0.87
C VAL A 225 -14.76 -7.46 -0.10
N ASN A 226 -14.72 -7.58 1.21
CA ASN A 226 -14.01 -6.66 2.08
C ASN A 226 -12.58 -7.16 2.24
N ILE A 227 -11.64 -6.55 1.53
CA ILE A 227 -10.22 -6.75 1.79
C ILE A 227 -9.88 -5.91 3.01
N LYS A 228 -9.78 -6.54 4.17
CA LYS A 228 -9.29 -5.92 5.41
C LYS A 228 -7.90 -6.46 5.67
N ILE A 229 -6.95 -5.54 5.75
CA ILE A 229 -5.63 -5.82 6.30
C ILE A 229 -5.73 -5.46 7.79
N ASN A 230 -5.58 -6.43 8.67
CA ASN A 230 -5.61 -6.22 10.13
C ASN A 230 -4.20 -6.31 10.70
#